data_6934ee4d1f7af378face05cef610c236
#
_entry.id   6934ee4d1f7af378face05cef610c236
#
_cell.length_a   1.000
_cell.length_b   1.000
_cell.length_c   1.000
_cell.angle_alpha   90.00
_cell.angle_beta   90.00
_cell.angle_gamma   90.00
#
_symmetry.space_group_name_H-M   'P 1'
#
loop_
_entity.id
_entity.type
_entity.pdbx_description
1 polymer ?
#
loop_
_entity_poly.entity_id
_entity_poly.type
_entity_poly.pdbx_seq_one_letter_code
_entity_poly.pdbx_strand_id
1 'polypeptide(L)'
;TLDRSSAASDVYKRQQPEEVTFGLPTDDAQTQRRFIECKFNLLNQRNLSVINCYFPQGSDRKHATKFPAKKKFYVDVFNYIDNQYVPGDLLILMGDMNIAPVDNDIGIGEENRKRWLRDGKTSFLPEEREWLDRITKWGMTDSFRAHHPDIDDLFSWFDYRSRGFERSPKRGLRIDLILNSTGLDEFSKDSGIDYEVRSMERPSDHCPIWTEFDV
;
A
#
# COMPACT_ATOMS: atom_id res chain seq x y z
N THR A 1 -10.16 20.34 25.41
CA THR A 1 -10.23 19.38 24.31
C THR A 1 -10.25 20.16 23.01
N LEU A 2 -9.10 20.38 22.41
CA LEU A 2 -8.98 20.91 21.05
C LEU A 2 -9.59 19.85 20.10
N ASP A 3 -10.60 20.26 19.37
CA ASP A 3 -11.28 19.45 18.38
C ASP A 3 -10.30 19.14 17.24
N ARG A 4 -9.65 17.98 17.33
CA ARG A 4 -8.71 17.48 16.30
C ARG A 4 -9.38 17.28 14.94
N SER A 5 -10.71 17.13 14.90
CA SER A 5 -11.46 16.96 13.66
C SER A 5 -11.55 18.25 12.85
N SER A 6 -11.60 19.41 13.51
CA SER A 6 -11.68 20.70 12.82
C SER A 6 -10.32 21.11 12.22
N ALA A 7 -9.20 20.82 12.89
CA ALA A 7 -7.87 21.08 12.38
C ALA A 7 -7.52 20.23 11.15
N ALA A 8 -7.80 18.92 11.19
CA ALA A 8 -7.60 18.04 10.05
C ALA A 8 -8.48 18.43 8.85
N SER A 9 -9.75 18.80 9.10
CA SER A 9 -10.67 19.28 8.06
C SER A 9 -10.22 20.62 7.44
N ASP A 10 -9.56 21.49 8.20
CA ASP A 10 -9.11 22.80 7.72
C ASP A 10 -7.84 22.68 6.86
N VAL A 11 -6.93 21.75 7.19
CA VAL A 11 -5.76 21.41 6.36
C VAL A 11 -6.21 20.75 5.05
N TYR A 12 -7.16 19.83 5.11
CA TYR A 12 -7.69 19.14 3.93
C TYR A 12 -8.39 20.10 2.94
N LYS A 13 -9.03 21.16 3.43
CA LYS A 13 -9.68 22.19 2.59
C LYS A 13 -8.69 23.14 1.90
N ARG A 14 -7.43 23.18 2.33
CA ARG A 14 -6.42 24.13 1.79
C ARG A 14 -5.56 23.55 0.68
N GLN A 15 -5.47 22.21 0.57
CA GLN A 15 -4.65 21.53 -0.44
C GLN A 15 -5.54 20.88 -1.50
N GLN A 16 -5.93 21.66 -2.50
CA GLN A 16 -6.55 21.07 -3.71
C GLN A 16 -5.44 20.56 -4.63
N PRO A 17 -5.58 19.34 -5.21
CA PRO A 17 -4.66 18.89 -6.23
C PRO A 17 -4.78 19.78 -7.47
N GLU A 18 -3.66 20.08 -8.11
CA GLU A 18 -3.66 20.80 -9.39
C GLU A 18 -4.11 19.90 -10.54
N GLU A 19 -3.75 18.65 -10.49
CA GLU A 19 -4.07 17.65 -11.51
C GLU A 19 -4.53 16.35 -10.84
N VAL A 20 -5.56 15.74 -11.41
CA VAL A 20 -6.06 14.41 -10.98
C VAL A 20 -6.18 13.52 -12.20
N THR A 21 -5.49 12.39 -12.19
CA THR A 21 -5.55 11.37 -13.24
C THR A 21 -6.27 10.12 -12.71
N PHE A 22 -7.25 9.62 -13.48
CA PHE A 22 -7.99 8.40 -13.15
C PHE A 22 -7.66 7.30 -14.15
N GLY A 23 -7.24 6.15 -13.62
CA GLY A 23 -6.87 4.97 -14.41
C GLY A 23 -5.47 5.07 -15.02
N LEU A 24 -4.98 3.93 -15.47
CA LEU A 24 -3.70 3.82 -16.17
C LEU A 24 -3.90 4.06 -17.68
N PRO A 25 -2.88 4.50 -18.42
CA PRO A 25 -2.97 4.66 -19.89
C PRO A 25 -3.33 3.37 -20.63
N THR A 26 -3.13 2.21 -19.97
CA THR A 26 -3.47 0.88 -20.50
C THR A 26 -4.90 0.45 -20.19
N ASP A 27 -5.65 1.23 -19.42
CA ASP A 27 -7.04 0.95 -19.08
C ASP A 27 -7.98 1.25 -20.25
N ASP A 28 -8.99 0.42 -20.42
CA ASP A 28 -10.10 0.63 -21.35
C ASP A 28 -11.40 1.02 -20.62
N ALA A 29 -12.47 1.26 -21.37
CA ALA A 29 -13.75 1.68 -20.81
C ALA A 29 -14.40 0.65 -19.88
N GLN A 30 -13.97 -0.61 -19.93
CA GLN A 30 -14.48 -1.72 -19.10
C GLN A 30 -13.52 -2.08 -17.95
N THR A 31 -12.31 -1.51 -17.93
CA THR A 31 -11.32 -1.77 -16.88
C THR A 31 -11.80 -1.20 -15.55
N GLN A 32 -11.65 -1.98 -14.48
CA GLN A 32 -11.94 -1.52 -13.13
C GLN A 32 -10.98 -0.39 -12.76
N ARG A 33 -11.53 0.75 -12.34
CA ARG A 33 -10.74 1.90 -11.91
C ARG A 33 -10.06 1.59 -10.59
N ARG A 34 -8.76 1.30 -10.63
CA ARG A 34 -7.93 0.87 -9.51
C ARG A 34 -6.74 1.79 -9.27
N PHE A 35 -6.65 2.87 -10.02
CA PHE A 35 -5.56 3.83 -10.00
C PHE A 35 -6.11 5.24 -9.97
N ILE A 36 -5.58 6.05 -9.08
CA ILE A 36 -5.77 7.50 -9.05
C ILE A 36 -4.43 8.16 -8.71
N GLU A 37 -4.09 9.21 -9.42
CA GLU A 37 -2.96 10.08 -9.12
C GLU A 37 -3.45 11.49 -8.85
N CYS A 38 -2.89 12.12 -7.83
CA CYS A 38 -3.07 13.53 -7.51
C CYS A 38 -1.72 14.23 -7.45
N LYS A 39 -1.60 15.37 -8.14
CA LYS A 39 -0.40 16.22 -8.10
C LYS A 39 -0.68 17.49 -7.29
N PHE A 40 0.24 17.83 -6.41
CA PHE A 40 0.15 18.98 -5.52
C PHE A 40 1.37 19.88 -5.68
N ASN A 41 1.16 21.19 -5.76
CA ASN A 41 2.24 22.17 -5.63
C ASN A 41 2.47 22.47 -4.15
N LEU A 42 3.67 22.21 -3.67
CA LEU A 42 4.09 22.57 -2.32
C LEU A 42 4.49 24.04 -2.25
N LEU A 43 4.46 24.62 -1.05
CA LEU A 43 4.78 26.04 -0.82
C LEU A 43 6.19 26.44 -1.31
N ASN A 44 7.11 25.50 -1.38
CA ASN A 44 8.48 25.67 -1.89
C ASN A 44 8.63 25.46 -3.41
N GLN A 45 7.50 25.48 -4.17
CA GLN A 45 7.44 25.24 -5.62
C GLN A 45 7.89 23.82 -6.05
N ARG A 46 7.95 22.86 -5.14
CA ARG A 46 8.16 21.44 -5.47
C ARG A 46 6.82 20.77 -5.76
N ASN A 47 6.83 19.82 -6.67
CA ASN A 47 5.63 19.04 -7.00
C ASN A 47 5.66 17.73 -6.23
N LEU A 48 4.59 17.42 -5.50
CA LEU A 48 4.35 16.13 -4.87
C LEU A 48 3.31 15.36 -5.66
N SER A 49 3.62 14.16 -6.09
CA SER A 49 2.68 13.24 -6.70
C SER A 49 2.30 12.12 -5.73
N VAL A 50 1.01 11.90 -5.60
CA VAL A 50 0.45 10.83 -4.76
C VAL A 50 -0.38 9.90 -5.64
N ILE A 51 0.08 8.65 -5.77
CA ILE A 51 -0.60 7.59 -6.49
C ILE A 51 -1.25 6.65 -5.47
N ASN A 52 -2.56 6.47 -5.56
CA ASN A 52 -3.28 5.49 -4.77
C ASN A 52 -3.81 4.37 -5.67
N CYS A 53 -3.47 3.13 -5.33
CA CYS A 53 -3.83 1.95 -6.10
C CYS A 53 -4.53 0.88 -5.26
N TYR A 54 -5.51 0.21 -5.88
CA TYR A 54 -6.05 -1.04 -5.38
C TYR A 54 -5.61 -2.20 -6.28
N PHE A 55 -4.51 -2.86 -5.92
CA PHE A 55 -3.95 -3.96 -6.70
C PHE A 55 -4.88 -5.19 -6.67
N PRO A 56 -5.08 -5.88 -7.79
CA PRO A 56 -5.91 -7.07 -7.80
C PRO A 56 -5.40 -8.15 -6.84
N GLN A 57 -6.32 -8.80 -6.12
CA GLN A 57 -5.98 -9.83 -5.13
C GLN A 57 -5.38 -11.09 -5.77
N GLY A 58 -5.82 -11.50 -6.96
CA GLY A 58 -5.20 -12.59 -7.73
C GLY A 58 -5.78 -13.98 -7.47
N SER A 59 -6.42 -14.23 -6.33
CA SER A 59 -7.00 -15.52 -5.91
C SER A 59 -5.93 -16.57 -5.57
N ASP A 60 -5.44 -17.27 -6.56
CA ASP A 60 -4.36 -18.26 -6.48
C ASP A 60 -3.57 -18.33 -7.80
N ARG A 61 -2.38 -18.92 -7.76
CA ARG A 61 -1.45 -19.04 -8.89
C ARG A 61 -2.07 -19.71 -10.14
N LYS A 62 -3.04 -20.59 -9.95
CA LYS A 62 -3.66 -21.37 -11.04
C LYS A 62 -4.90 -20.68 -11.62
N HIS A 63 -5.35 -19.58 -11.02
CA HIS A 63 -6.55 -18.89 -11.49
C HIS A 63 -6.30 -18.26 -12.86
N ALA A 64 -7.02 -18.73 -13.86
CA ALA A 64 -6.75 -18.43 -15.27
C ALA A 64 -6.79 -16.94 -15.66
N THR A 65 -7.54 -16.12 -14.93
CA THR A 65 -7.72 -14.69 -15.25
C THR A 65 -7.23 -13.77 -14.15
N LYS A 66 -7.54 -14.05 -12.86
CA LYS A 66 -7.25 -13.12 -11.76
C LYS A 66 -5.74 -12.99 -11.47
N PHE A 67 -5.00 -14.10 -11.50
CA PHE A 67 -3.57 -14.07 -11.25
C PHE A 67 -2.79 -13.36 -12.38
N PRO A 68 -3.04 -13.66 -13.67
CA PRO A 68 -2.48 -12.87 -14.78
C PRO A 68 -2.86 -11.37 -14.71
N ALA A 69 -4.11 -11.05 -14.32
CA ALA A 69 -4.54 -9.65 -14.18
C ALA A 69 -3.78 -8.93 -13.07
N LYS A 70 -3.50 -9.59 -11.93
CA LYS A 70 -2.66 -9.04 -10.88
C LYS A 70 -1.25 -8.75 -11.38
N LYS A 71 -0.62 -9.72 -12.04
CA LYS A 71 0.71 -9.54 -12.63
C LYS A 71 0.74 -8.37 -13.62
N LYS A 72 -0.26 -8.32 -14.52
CA LYS A 72 -0.36 -7.24 -15.51
C LYS A 72 -0.46 -5.87 -14.82
N PHE A 73 -1.29 -5.74 -13.78
CA PHE A 73 -1.44 -4.48 -13.07
C PHE A 73 -0.13 -4.00 -12.41
N TYR A 74 0.65 -4.92 -11.81
CA TYR A 74 1.99 -4.59 -11.30
C TYR A 74 2.94 -4.10 -12.39
N VAL A 75 2.90 -4.72 -13.57
CA VAL A 75 3.72 -4.31 -14.71
C VAL A 75 3.28 -2.93 -15.22
N ASP A 76 1.98 -2.69 -15.32
CA ASP A 76 1.43 -1.44 -15.83
C ASP A 76 1.74 -0.27 -14.88
N VAL A 77 1.58 -0.46 -13.56
CA VAL A 77 1.93 0.55 -12.55
C VAL A 77 3.43 0.83 -12.56
N PHE A 78 4.27 -0.22 -12.61
CA PHE A 78 5.71 -0.05 -12.73
C PHE A 78 6.10 0.76 -13.97
N ASN A 79 5.57 0.40 -15.14
CA ASN A 79 5.87 1.10 -16.40
C ASN A 79 5.36 2.55 -16.35
N TYR A 80 4.22 2.81 -15.70
CA TYR A 80 3.72 4.17 -15.51
C TYR A 80 4.72 5.01 -14.70
N ILE A 81 5.18 4.50 -13.56
CA ILE A 81 6.14 5.18 -12.69
C ILE A 81 7.46 5.42 -13.44
N ASP A 82 8.00 4.39 -14.07
CA ASP A 82 9.30 4.44 -14.78
C ASP A 82 9.30 5.42 -15.96
N ASN A 83 8.15 5.60 -16.61
CA ASN A 83 8.00 6.54 -17.74
C ASN A 83 7.71 7.98 -17.32
N GLN A 84 7.13 8.22 -16.13
CA GLN A 84 6.68 9.55 -15.71
C GLN A 84 7.59 10.19 -14.68
N TYR A 85 8.38 9.40 -13.94
CA TYR A 85 9.13 9.84 -12.77
C TYR A 85 10.56 9.36 -12.78
N VAL A 86 11.37 10.01 -11.94
CA VAL A 86 12.71 9.55 -11.55
C VAL A 86 12.76 9.39 -10.01
N PRO A 87 13.64 8.55 -9.47
CA PRO A 87 13.71 8.30 -8.01
C PRO A 87 13.87 9.54 -7.13
N GLY A 88 14.43 10.63 -7.68
CA GLY A 88 14.61 11.91 -6.98
C GLY A 88 13.37 12.81 -6.93
N ASP A 89 12.30 12.49 -7.65
CA ASP A 89 11.03 13.22 -7.57
C ASP A 89 10.34 12.98 -6.24
N LEU A 90 9.42 13.85 -5.82
CA LEU A 90 8.58 13.63 -4.65
C LEU A 90 7.37 12.78 -5.07
N LEU A 91 7.47 11.47 -4.89
CA LEU A 91 6.44 10.52 -5.30
C LEU A 91 6.06 9.59 -4.14
N ILE A 92 4.76 9.45 -3.90
CA ILE A 92 4.17 8.45 -3.01
C ILE A 92 3.32 7.49 -3.83
N LEU A 93 3.57 6.18 -3.68
CA LEU A 93 2.69 5.11 -4.14
C LEU A 93 2.09 4.42 -2.93
N MET A 94 0.77 4.46 -2.77
CA MET A 94 0.09 3.88 -1.62
C MET A 94 -1.12 3.05 -2.01
N GLY A 95 -1.61 2.25 -1.07
CA GLY A 95 -2.85 1.49 -1.16
C GLY A 95 -2.72 0.03 -0.80
N ASP A 96 -3.76 -0.75 -1.11
CA ASP A 96 -3.77 -2.20 -0.95
C ASP A 96 -2.96 -2.85 -2.07
N MET A 97 -1.73 -3.22 -1.76
CA MET A 97 -0.82 -3.90 -2.69
C MET A 97 -1.15 -5.38 -2.85
N ASN A 98 -1.97 -5.94 -1.95
CA ASN A 98 -2.28 -7.36 -1.89
C ASN A 98 -1.04 -8.28 -1.85
N ILE A 99 0.11 -7.75 -1.40
CA ILE A 99 1.37 -8.51 -1.22
C ILE A 99 2.00 -8.11 0.12
N ALA A 100 2.34 -9.12 0.92
CA ALA A 100 3.20 -8.97 2.09
C ALA A 100 4.68 -8.99 1.63
N PRO A 101 5.42 -7.88 1.75
CA PRO A 101 6.77 -7.73 1.18
C PRO A 101 7.78 -8.73 1.72
N VAL A 102 7.84 -8.87 3.04
CA VAL A 102 8.82 -9.70 3.74
C VAL A 102 8.14 -10.68 4.70
N ASP A 103 8.91 -11.56 5.31
CA ASP A 103 8.36 -12.59 6.20
C ASP A 103 7.78 -12.00 7.49
N ASN A 104 8.32 -10.89 7.99
CA ASN A 104 7.78 -10.15 9.13
C ASN A 104 6.36 -9.59 8.88
N ASP A 105 5.92 -9.54 7.63
CA ASP A 105 4.59 -9.07 7.23
C ASP A 105 3.55 -10.20 7.20
N ILE A 106 3.93 -11.43 7.61
CA ILE A 106 3.08 -12.63 7.54
C ILE A 106 2.80 -13.17 8.93
N GLY A 107 1.71 -12.73 9.55
CA GLY A 107 1.30 -13.16 10.89
C GLY A 107 0.20 -14.21 10.93
N ILE A 108 -0.11 -14.91 9.84
CA ILE A 108 -1.19 -15.92 9.80
C ILE A 108 -0.83 -17.25 10.49
N GLY A 109 0.40 -17.37 10.97
CA GLY A 109 0.96 -18.56 11.60
C GLY A 109 1.58 -19.53 10.60
N GLU A 110 2.66 -20.20 11.02
CA GLU A 110 3.55 -20.97 10.13
C GLU A 110 2.83 -22.10 9.35
N GLU A 111 1.90 -22.81 9.99
CA GLU A 111 1.12 -23.86 9.30
C GLU A 111 0.23 -23.30 8.17
N ASN A 112 -0.39 -22.13 8.39
CA ASN A 112 -1.16 -21.47 7.35
C ASN A 112 -0.26 -20.92 6.24
N ARG A 113 0.89 -20.34 6.59
CA ARG A 113 1.88 -19.84 5.64
C ARG A 113 2.33 -20.97 4.70
N LYS A 114 2.77 -22.11 5.26
CA LYS A 114 3.17 -23.28 4.47
C LYS A 114 2.03 -23.79 3.57
N ARG A 115 0.81 -23.87 4.12
CA ARG A 115 -0.35 -24.30 3.35
C ARG A 115 -0.64 -23.34 2.18
N TRP A 116 -0.64 -22.02 2.41
CA TRP A 116 -0.90 -21.04 1.35
C TRP A 116 0.13 -21.13 0.24
N LEU A 117 1.41 -21.24 0.57
CA LEU A 117 2.49 -21.40 -0.42
C LEU A 117 2.31 -22.69 -1.24
N ARG A 118 2.03 -23.83 -0.57
CA ARG A 118 1.80 -25.10 -1.24
C ARG A 118 0.58 -25.05 -2.18
N ASP A 119 -0.50 -24.42 -1.73
CA ASP A 119 -1.75 -24.32 -2.46
C ASP A 119 -1.71 -23.22 -3.53
N GLY A 120 -0.64 -22.42 -3.57
CA GLY A 120 -0.44 -21.32 -4.52
C GLY A 120 -1.33 -20.11 -4.26
N LYS A 121 -1.79 -19.91 -3.02
CA LYS A 121 -2.58 -18.73 -2.64
C LYS A 121 -1.74 -17.47 -2.71
N THR A 122 -2.34 -16.40 -3.21
CA THR A 122 -1.70 -15.09 -3.37
C THR A 122 -1.46 -14.38 -2.02
N SER A 123 -0.73 -13.31 -2.08
CA SER A 123 -0.32 -12.30 -1.11
C SER A 123 1.12 -12.41 -0.60
N PHE A 124 1.85 -13.49 -0.86
CA PHE A 124 3.29 -13.61 -0.55
C PHE A 124 4.00 -14.72 -1.33
N LEU A 125 3.49 -15.04 -2.53
CA LEU A 125 4.19 -15.95 -3.43
C LEU A 125 5.53 -15.33 -3.87
N PRO A 126 6.60 -16.11 -4.07
CA PRO A 126 7.90 -15.58 -4.49
C PRO A 126 7.82 -14.66 -5.70
N GLU A 127 7.08 -15.05 -6.74
CA GLU A 127 6.90 -14.24 -7.94
C GLU A 127 6.13 -12.93 -7.68
N GLU A 128 5.19 -12.91 -6.72
CA GLU A 128 4.50 -11.68 -6.34
C GLU A 128 5.46 -10.69 -5.68
N ARG A 129 6.33 -11.18 -4.78
CA ARG A 129 7.37 -10.37 -4.16
C ARG A 129 8.36 -9.83 -5.19
N GLU A 130 8.70 -10.60 -6.24
CA GLU A 130 9.54 -10.10 -7.34
C GLU A 130 8.87 -8.92 -8.08
N TRP A 131 7.54 -8.92 -8.25
CA TRP A 131 6.84 -7.79 -8.88
C TRP A 131 6.90 -6.54 -8.02
N LEU A 132 6.70 -6.67 -6.70
CA LEU A 132 6.82 -5.56 -5.76
C LEU A 132 8.28 -5.08 -5.62
N ASP A 133 9.23 -6.01 -5.55
CA ASP A 133 10.67 -5.77 -5.52
C ASP A 133 11.15 -4.92 -6.71
N ARG A 134 10.53 -5.08 -7.85
CA ARG A 134 10.85 -4.28 -9.02
C ARG A 134 10.51 -2.80 -8.80
N ILE A 135 9.41 -2.52 -8.11
CA ILE A 135 9.02 -1.16 -7.73
C ILE A 135 9.98 -0.59 -6.68
N THR A 136 10.31 -1.37 -5.65
CA THR A 136 11.23 -0.90 -4.60
C THR A 136 12.65 -0.68 -5.15
N LYS A 137 13.14 -1.56 -6.01
CA LYS A 137 14.46 -1.42 -6.68
C LYS A 137 14.55 -0.26 -7.67
N TRP A 138 13.42 0.22 -8.18
CA TRP A 138 13.39 1.44 -8.97
C TRP A 138 13.75 2.68 -8.12
N GLY A 139 13.56 2.65 -6.82
CA GLY A 139 13.87 3.72 -5.88
C GLY A 139 12.71 4.07 -4.96
N MET A 140 11.86 3.07 -4.63
CA MET A 140 10.77 3.23 -3.64
C MET A 140 11.14 2.56 -2.32
N THR A 141 11.01 3.30 -1.22
CA THR A 141 11.19 2.85 0.16
C THR A 141 9.84 2.51 0.78
N ASP A 142 9.70 1.37 1.42
CA ASP A 142 8.54 1.05 2.28
C ASP A 142 8.64 1.88 3.57
N SER A 143 7.81 2.92 3.69
CA SER A 143 7.88 3.88 4.80
C SER A 143 7.74 3.18 6.16
N PHE A 144 6.78 2.24 6.30
CA PHE A 144 6.60 1.51 7.55
C PHE A 144 7.84 0.70 7.90
N ARG A 145 8.40 -0.02 6.94
CA ARG A 145 9.56 -0.89 7.19
C ARG A 145 10.84 -0.09 7.44
N ALA A 146 10.96 1.11 6.88
CA ALA A 146 12.06 2.03 7.16
C ALA A 146 12.08 2.50 8.63
N HIS A 147 10.91 2.81 9.20
CA HIS A 147 10.78 3.21 10.60
C HIS A 147 10.72 2.04 11.59
N HIS A 148 10.22 0.88 11.15
CA HIS A 148 9.97 -0.29 11.98
C HIS A 148 10.60 -1.56 11.38
N PRO A 149 11.94 -1.66 11.27
CA PRO A 149 12.60 -2.74 10.54
C PRO A 149 12.34 -4.14 11.14
N ASP A 150 12.21 -4.22 12.45
CA ASP A 150 12.13 -5.49 13.18
C ASP A 150 10.71 -5.88 13.65
N ILE A 151 9.71 -5.00 13.46
CA ILE A 151 8.34 -5.27 13.89
C ILE A 151 7.74 -6.40 13.03
N ASP A 152 7.20 -7.44 13.68
CA ASP A 152 6.65 -8.64 13.04
C ASP A 152 5.22 -9.01 13.52
N ASP A 153 4.60 -8.14 14.31
CA ASP A 153 3.29 -8.35 14.94
C ASP A 153 2.24 -7.27 14.59
N LEU A 154 2.58 -6.33 13.69
CA LEU A 154 1.67 -5.31 13.18
C LEU A 154 1.28 -5.59 11.72
N PHE A 155 -0.02 -5.77 11.50
CA PHE A 155 -0.59 -6.13 10.20
C PHE A 155 -1.70 -5.15 9.81
N SER A 156 -1.86 -4.92 8.50
CA SER A 156 -2.89 -4.03 7.98
C SER A 156 -4.19 -4.74 7.60
N TRP A 157 -4.17 -6.05 7.40
CA TRP A 157 -5.34 -6.85 7.02
C TRP A 157 -5.54 -8.06 7.93
N PHE A 158 -6.82 -8.36 8.27
CA PHE A 158 -7.22 -9.46 9.13
C PHE A 158 -8.46 -10.17 8.59
N ASP A 159 -8.34 -11.45 8.27
CA ASP A 159 -9.46 -12.25 7.82
C ASP A 159 -10.58 -12.33 8.87
N TYR A 160 -11.77 -11.84 8.54
CA TYR A 160 -12.95 -11.86 9.41
C TYR A 160 -13.35 -13.27 9.85
N ARG A 161 -13.25 -14.26 8.95
CA ARG A 161 -13.69 -15.63 9.24
C ARG A 161 -12.85 -16.28 10.32
N SER A 162 -11.55 -15.99 10.33
CA SER A 162 -10.63 -16.51 11.32
C SER A 162 -10.57 -15.67 12.59
N ARG A 163 -11.24 -14.50 12.61
CA ARG A 163 -11.16 -13.49 13.67
C ARG A 163 -9.70 -13.14 14.00
N GLY A 164 -8.90 -12.89 12.99
CA GLY A 164 -7.47 -12.70 13.15
C GLY A 164 -7.09 -11.55 14.05
N PHE A 165 -7.86 -10.45 14.03
CA PHE A 165 -7.62 -9.26 14.84
C PHE A 165 -7.84 -9.48 16.34
N GLU A 166 -8.83 -10.29 16.72
CA GLU A 166 -9.20 -10.58 18.11
C GLU A 166 -8.30 -11.65 18.76
N ARG A 167 -7.39 -12.27 18.01
CA ARG A 167 -6.47 -13.27 18.53
C ARG A 167 -5.31 -12.66 19.31
N SER A 168 -4.72 -13.46 20.20
CA SER A 168 -3.45 -13.16 20.86
C SER A 168 -2.49 -14.35 20.68
N PRO A 169 -1.38 -14.20 19.92
CA PRO A 169 -1.05 -13.03 19.09
C PRO A 169 -2.04 -12.84 17.93
N LYS A 170 -2.17 -11.60 17.46
CA LYS A 170 -3.00 -11.26 16.29
C LYS A 170 -2.50 -12.01 15.05
N ARG A 171 -3.44 -12.34 14.14
CA ARG A 171 -3.14 -13.09 12.91
C ARG A 171 -3.62 -12.36 11.67
N GLY A 172 -2.69 -11.71 11.00
CA GLY A 172 -2.95 -10.88 9.82
C GLY A 172 -1.84 -10.91 8.80
N LEU A 173 -1.97 -10.03 7.79
CA LEU A 173 -0.95 -9.73 6.80
C LEU A 173 -0.79 -8.21 6.73
N ARG A 174 0.43 -7.72 6.52
CA ARG A 174 0.64 -6.33 6.13
C ARG A 174 0.73 -6.27 4.61
N ILE A 175 -0.35 -5.84 3.97
CA ILE A 175 -0.53 -5.80 2.52
C ILE A 175 -0.93 -4.42 1.99
N ASP A 176 -1.30 -3.52 2.90
CA ASP A 176 -1.48 -2.11 2.61
C ASP A 176 -0.15 -1.40 2.87
N LEU A 177 0.37 -0.69 1.88
CA LEU A 177 1.69 -0.07 1.95
C LEU A 177 1.63 1.41 1.55
N ILE A 178 2.55 2.19 2.13
CA ILE A 178 2.94 3.51 1.64
C ILE A 178 4.40 3.40 1.25
N LEU A 179 4.66 3.52 -0.05
CA LEU A 179 6.00 3.54 -0.62
C LEU A 179 6.33 4.98 -1.02
N ASN A 180 7.45 5.50 -0.58
CA ASN A 180 7.94 6.81 -0.98
C ASN A 180 9.20 6.69 -1.83
N SER A 181 9.34 7.58 -2.81
CA SER A 181 10.57 7.68 -3.60
C SER A 181 11.76 8.15 -2.76
N THR A 182 12.97 7.89 -3.23
CA THR A 182 14.20 8.35 -2.53
C THR A 182 14.24 9.87 -2.35
N GLY A 183 13.55 10.64 -3.22
CA GLY A 183 13.39 12.08 -3.05
C GLY A 183 12.62 12.50 -1.79
N LEU A 184 11.87 11.58 -1.17
CA LEU A 184 11.11 11.80 0.07
C LEU A 184 11.74 11.18 1.32
N ASP A 185 12.80 10.37 1.20
CA ASP A 185 13.36 9.62 2.33
C ASP A 185 13.77 10.55 3.50
N GLU A 186 14.40 11.68 3.22
CA GLU A 186 14.81 12.65 4.25
C GLU A 186 13.65 13.38 4.94
N PHE A 187 12.48 13.42 4.31
CA PHE A 187 11.28 14.07 4.81
C PHE A 187 10.39 13.13 5.63
N SER A 188 10.59 11.82 5.54
CA SER A 188 9.81 10.82 6.28
C SER A 188 10.15 10.86 7.77
N LYS A 189 9.14 11.12 8.62
CA LYS A 189 9.31 11.30 10.06
C LYS A 189 8.82 10.11 10.88
N ASP A 190 7.68 9.55 10.51
CA ASP A 190 7.06 8.43 11.23
C ASP A 190 6.06 7.71 10.33
N SER A 191 5.70 6.48 10.70
CA SER A 191 4.74 5.66 9.98
C SER A 191 4.05 4.69 10.91
N GLY A 192 2.79 4.32 10.62
CA GLY A 192 2.08 3.40 11.50
C GLY A 192 0.84 2.77 10.89
N ILE A 193 0.23 1.91 11.69
CA ILE A 193 -1.02 1.19 11.40
C ILE A 193 -2.00 1.49 12.53
N ASP A 194 -3.19 2.00 12.19
CA ASP A 194 -4.19 2.45 13.17
C ASP A 194 -5.08 1.29 13.61
N TYR A 195 -4.73 0.68 14.73
CA TYR A 195 -5.52 -0.37 15.37
C TYR A 195 -6.72 0.19 16.16
N GLU A 196 -6.71 1.47 16.53
CA GLU A 196 -7.82 2.08 17.23
C GLU A 196 -9.04 2.13 16.32
N VAL A 197 -8.89 2.64 15.09
CA VAL A 197 -9.95 2.63 14.08
C VAL A 197 -10.40 1.20 13.74
N ARG A 198 -9.44 0.26 13.62
CA ARG A 198 -9.78 -1.16 13.35
C ARG A 198 -10.56 -1.83 14.50
N SER A 199 -10.48 -1.33 15.71
CA SER A 199 -11.19 -1.84 16.88
C SER A 199 -12.60 -1.27 17.08
N MET A 200 -13.01 -0.28 16.29
CA MET A 200 -14.32 0.36 16.36
C MET A 200 -15.46 -0.59 15.98
N GLU A 201 -16.70 -0.15 16.21
CA GLU A 201 -17.88 -0.92 15.83
C GLU A 201 -17.99 -1.07 14.29
N ARG A 202 -18.22 -2.30 13.81
CA ARG A 202 -18.32 -2.66 12.37
C ARG A 202 -17.11 -2.21 11.53
N PRO A 203 -15.89 -2.53 11.94
CA PRO A 203 -14.69 -2.07 11.26
C PRO A 203 -14.51 -2.76 9.91
N SER A 204 -13.67 -2.19 9.05
CA SER A 204 -13.13 -2.88 7.88
C SER A 204 -12.26 -4.08 8.29
N ASP A 205 -12.02 -5.05 7.40
CA ASP A 205 -10.96 -6.06 7.59
C ASP A 205 -9.54 -5.49 7.39
N HIS A 206 -9.44 -4.28 6.84
CA HIS A 206 -8.20 -3.50 6.78
C HIS A 206 -8.14 -2.46 7.90
N CYS A 207 -6.91 -2.16 8.33
CA CYS A 207 -6.57 -1.03 9.19
C CYS A 207 -6.16 0.16 8.33
N PRO A 208 -6.48 1.39 8.71
CA PRO A 208 -5.81 2.56 8.14
C PRO A 208 -4.30 2.50 8.37
N ILE A 209 -3.55 2.90 7.36
CA ILE A 209 -2.10 3.08 7.45
C ILE A 209 -1.77 4.54 7.21
N TRP A 210 -0.68 5.02 7.79
CA TRP A 210 -0.27 6.41 7.67
C TRP A 210 1.24 6.55 7.64
N THR A 211 1.72 7.62 7.02
CA THR A 211 3.11 8.08 7.08
C THR A 211 3.11 9.60 7.17
N GLU A 212 3.95 10.15 8.01
CA GLU A 212 4.16 11.58 8.19
C GLU A 212 5.40 12.03 7.41
N PHE A 213 5.22 13.05 6.57
CA PHE A 213 6.31 13.71 5.83
C PHE A 213 6.35 15.20 6.17
N ASP A 214 7.54 15.74 6.38
CA ASP A 214 7.80 17.17 6.62
C ASP A 214 8.41 17.80 5.35
N VAL A 215 7.55 18.17 4.37
CA VAL A 215 7.93 18.62 3.02
C VAL A 215 7.63 20.09 2.75
#